data_608f17f87cad7f97745566dc70ef8d3c
#
_entry.id   608f17f87cad7f97745566dc70ef8d3c
#
_cell.length_a   1.000
_cell.length_b   1.000
_cell.length_c   1.000
_cell.angle_alpha   90.00
_cell.angle_beta   90.00
_cell.angle_gamma   90.00
#
_symmetry.space_group_name_H-M   'P 1'
#
loop_
_entity.id
_entity.type
_entity.pdbx_description
1 polymer ?
#
loop_
_entity_poly.entity_id
_entity_poly.type
_entity_poly.pdbx_seq_one_letter_code
_entity_poly.pdbx_strand_id
1 'polypeptide(L)'
;MKKITLFHGTPDKIVVPTYGKGQEKHDYGRGFYLTERIDLAKEWAVCRPNEANGFVHQYELDINGLKILDFQEKSVLAWLAELMKHRDAADSKRYRMLAQKFIAKYGVDTNEYDVIKGWRANASYFYIAKEFVRDNIDMDILEELLSLVWGFNIA
;
A
#
# COMPACT_ATOMS: atom_id res chain seq x y z
N MET A 1 5.86 11.41 -25.01
CA MET A 1 5.42 10.19 -24.28
C MET A 1 6.11 10.16 -22.94
N LYS A 2 5.36 10.17 -21.85
CA LYS A 2 5.92 10.09 -20.50
C LYS A 2 5.83 8.64 -20.03
N LYS A 3 6.97 7.94 -20.01
CA LYS A 3 7.09 6.56 -19.54
C LYS A 3 7.83 6.53 -18.22
N ILE A 4 7.47 5.61 -17.35
CA ILE A 4 8.17 5.32 -16.10
C ILE A 4 8.59 3.85 -16.08
N THR A 5 9.79 3.60 -15.55
CA THR A 5 10.30 2.25 -15.36
C THR A 5 9.89 1.74 -13.99
N LEU A 6 9.30 0.54 -13.98
CA LEU A 6 8.78 -0.10 -12.78
C LEU A 6 9.24 -1.56 -12.71
N PHE A 7 9.28 -2.11 -11.51
CA PHE A 7 9.75 -3.46 -11.24
C PHE A 7 8.70 -4.27 -10.48
N HIS A 8 8.62 -5.57 -10.78
CA HIS A 8 7.83 -6.55 -10.06
C HIS A 8 8.70 -7.73 -9.67
N GLY A 9 8.69 -8.08 -8.39
CA GLY A 9 9.42 -9.23 -7.85
C GLY A 9 8.47 -10.41 -7.62
N THR A 10 8.82 -11.59 -8.14
CA THR A 10 8.01 -12.80 -8.03
C THR A 10 8.90 -14.05 -8.14
N PRO A 11 8.48 -15.20 -7.57
CA PRO A 11 9.13 -16.48 -7.83
C PRO A 11 8.89 -16.98 -9.27
N ASP A 12 7.91 -16.46 -9.99
CA ASP A 12 7.53 -16.91 -11.32
C ASP A 12 8.46 -16.34 -12.41
N LYS A 13 8.97 -17.22 -13.27
CA LYS A 13 9.87 -16.83 -14.36
C LYS A 13 9.18 -15.99 -15.45
N ILE A 14 7.90 -16.21 -15.66
CA ILE A 14 7.11 -15.49 -16.67
C ILE A 14 5.87 -14.92 -15.98
N VAL A 15 5.71 -13.60 -16.07
CA VAL A 15 4.56 -12.89 -15.50
C VAL A 15 3.99 -11.96 -16.55
N VAL A 16 2.72 -12.15 -16.83
CA VAL A 16 1.91 -11.20 -17.59
C VAL A 16 1.12 -10.36 -16.58
N PRO A 17 1.25 -9.03 -16.60
CA PRO A 17 0.46 -8.16 -15.73
C PRO A 17 -1.02 -8.46 -15.89
N THR A 18 -1.66 -8.89 -14.80
CA THR A 18 -3.08 -9.24 -14.80
C THR A 18 -3.74 -8.65 -13.57
N TYR A 19 -4.76 -7.83 -13.79
CA TYR A 19 -5.52 -7.23 -12.70
C TYR A 19 -6.19 -8.31 -11.84
N GLY A 20 -6.03 -8.18 -10.52
CA GLY A 20 -6.71 -9.01 -9.55
C GLY A 20 -6.22 -10.45 -9.43
N LYS A 21 -5.11 -10.82 -10.08
CA LYS A 21 -4.50 -12.15 -9.95
C LYS A 21 -3.78 -12.37 -8.61
N GLY A 22 -3.42 -11.30 -7.91
CA GLY A 22 -2.79 -11.34 -6.60
C GLY A 22 -3.78 -11.57 -5.45
N GLN A 23 -3.27 -11.54 -4.21
CA GLN A 23 -4.10 -11.64 -3.02
C GLN A 23 -4.97 -10.38 -2.84
N GLU A 24 -6.18 -10.54 -2.31
CA GLU A 24 -7.09 -9.41 -2.05
C GLU A 24 -6.64 -8.53 -0.88
N LYS A 25 -5.83 -9.08 0.02
CA LYS A 25 -5.38 -8.43 1.27
C LYS A 25 -4.04 -7.70 1.13
N HIS A 26 -3.88 -6.96 0.04
CA HIS A 26 -2.76 -6.04 -0.14
C HIS A 26 -3.13 -4.63 0.33
N ASP A 27 -2.13 -3.77 0.50
CA ASP A 27 -2.28 -2.41 1.05
C ASP A 27 -3.29 -1.55 0.29
N TYR A 28 -3.42 -1.76 -1.02
CA TYR A 28 -4.31 -1.03 -1.92
C TYR A 28 -5.36 -1.92 -2.60
N GLY A 29 -5.60 -3.12 -2.06
CA GLY A 29 -6.58 -4.06 -2.62
C GLY A 29 -6.10 -4.79 -3.87
N ARG A 30 -7.03 -5.11 -4.75
CA ARG A 30 -6.74 -5.84 -5.99
C ARG A 30 -6.00 -4.96 -6.98
N GLY A 31 -4.90 -5.48 -7.52
CA GLY A 31 -4.12 -4.79 -8.52
C GLY A 31 -2.90 -5.59 -8.95
N PHE A 32 -2.15 -5.06 -9.90
CA PHE A 32 -0.82 -5.52 -10.24
C PHE A 32 0.19 -4.58 -9.59
N TYR A 33 0.97 -5.09 -8.64
CA TYR A 33 1.84 -4.30 -7.79
C TYR A 33 3.23 -4.14 -8.38
N LEU A 34 3.66 -2.90 -8.49
CA LEU A 34 4.94 -2.49 -9.06
C LEU A 34 5.65 -1.54 -8.10
N THR A 35 6.96 -1.42 -8.23
CA THR A 35 7.78 -0.46 -7.50
C THR A 35 8.78 0.23 -8.42
N GLU A 36 9.12 1.49 -8.12
CA GLU A 36 10.23 2.20 -8.77
C GLU A 36 11.60 1.70 -8.27
N ARG A 37 11.62 0.94 -7.17
CA ARG A 37 12.84 0.46 -6.51
C ARG A 37 13.12 -1.00 -6.84
N ILE A 38 14.20 -1.25 -7.56
CA ILE A 38 14.61 -2.61 -7.92
C ILE A 38 15.02 -3.46 -6.71
N ASP A 39 15.61 -2.85 -5.67
CA ASP A 39 15.96 -3.54 -4.42
C ASP A 39 14.73 -4.09 -3.72
N LEU A 40 13.65 -3.31 -3.67
CA LEU A 40 12.37 -3.76 -3.10
C LEU A 40 11.73 -4.89 -3.92
N ALA A 41 11.80 -4.81 -5.24
CA ALA A 41 11.33 -5.91 -6.10
C ALA A 41 12.14 -7.20 -5.87
N LYS A 42 13.45 -7.09 -5.63
CA LYS A 42 14.30 -8.25 -5.26
C LYS A 42 13.86 -8.89 -3.95
N GLU A 43 13.52 -8.09 -2.94
CA GLU A 43 12.99 -8.61 -1.68
C GLU A 43 11.66 -9.37 -1.90
N TRP A 44 10.76 -8.83 -2.70
CA TRP A 44 9.47 -9.49 -3.03
C TRP A 44 9.65 -10.80 -3.77
N ALA A 45 10.68 -10.88 -4.63
CA ALA A 45 10.96 -12.07 -5.43
C ALA A 45 11.30 -13.29 -4.59
N VAL A 46 11.86 -13.11 -3.39
CA VAL A 46 12.33 -14.17 -2.49
C VAL A 46 11.64 -14.18 -1.13
N CYS A 47 10.49 -13.52 -0.99
CA CYS A 47 9.82 -13.38 0.30
C CYS A 47 9.09 -14.64 0.78
N ARG A 48 8.93 -15.67 -0.06
CA ARG A 48 8.29 -16.93 0.32
C ARG A 48 9.29 -17.90 0.94
N PRO A 49 8.97 -18.54 2.07
CA PRO A 49 9.94 -19.31 2.87
C PRO A 49 10.63 -20.49 2.17
N ASN A 50 10.03 -21.02 1.11
CA ASN A 50 10.52 -22.24 0.43
C ASN A 50 11.08 -21.97 -0.97
N GLU A 51 11.25 -20.71 -1.37
CA GLU A 51 11.71 -20.35 -2.71
C GLU A 51 13.11 -19.76 -2.64
N ALA A 52 14.10 -20.52 -3.10
CA ALA A 52 15.50 -20.12 -3.10
C ALA A 52 15.85 -19.09 -4.18
N ASN A 53 15.03 -19.00 -5.24
CA ASN A 53 15.25 -18.13 -6.38
C ASN A 53 14.00 -17.34 -6.71
N GLY A 54 14.19 -16.09 -7.09
CA GLY A 54 13.13 -15.22 -7.57
C GLY A 54 13.57 -14.47 -8.81
N PHE A 55 12.60 -13.83 -9.47
CA PHE A 55 12.80 -13.05 -10.68
C PHE A 55 12.31 -11.63 -10.46
N VAL A 56 13.03 -10.68 -11.01
CA VAL A 56 12.59 -9.28 -11.08
C VAL A 56 12.26 -8.98 -12.53
N HIS A 57 11.01 -8.60 -12.76
CA HIS A 57 10.52 -8.17 -14.08
C HIS A 57 10.55 -6.66 -14.14
N GLN A 58 11.09 -6.11 -15.23
CA GLN A 58 11.08 -4.69 -15.52
C GLN A 58 9.98 -4.39 -16.53
N TYR A 59 9.22 -3.33 -16.26
CA TYR A 59 8.15 -2.84 -17.12
C TYR A 59 8.35 -1.36 -17.42
N GLU A 60 7.93 -0.94 -18.59
CA GLU A 60 7.72 0.46 -18.91
C GLU A 60 6.23 0.76 -18.93
N LEU A 61 5.78 1.63 -18.04
CA LEU A 61 4.40 2.10 -18.00
C LEU A 61 4.31 3.46 -18.72
N ASP A 62 3.51 3.50 -19.78
CA ASP A 62 3.12 4.76 -20.40
C ASP A 62 2.00 5.39 -19.56
N ILE A 63 2.30 6.53 -18.95
CA ILE A 63 1.36 7.23 -18.05
C ILE A 63 0.55 8.31 -18.75
N ASN A 64 0.68 8.46 -20.07
CA ASN A 64 -0.12 9.44 -20.80
C ASN A 64 -1.61 9.06 -20.76
N GLY A 65 -2.42 9.99 -20.30
CA GLY A 65 -3.87 9.82 -20.21
C GLY A 65 -4.36 8.98 -19.03
N LEU A 66 -3.47 8.41 -18.21
CA LEU A 66 -3.86 7.69 -17.00
C LEU A 66 -4.21 8.64 -15.87
N LYS A 67 -5.28 8.31 -15.16
CA LYS A 67 -5.64 8.96 -13.90
C LYS A 67 -4.85 8.33 -12.75
N ILE A 68 -3.94 9.08 -12.17
CA ILE A 68 -3.05 8.63 -11.10
C ILE A 68 -3.48 9.25 -9.78
N LEU A 69 -3.77 8.41 -8.79
CA LEU A 69 -3.92 8.83 -7.40
C LEU A 69 -2.58 8.64 -6.69
N ASP A 70 -1.95 9.74 -6.30
CA ASP A 70 -0.73 9.72 -5.50
C ASP A 70 -1.05 10.06 -4.04
N PHE A 71 -0.98 9.06 -3.15
CA PHE A 71 -1.19 9.26 -1.72
C PHE A 71 -0.05 10.05 -1.05
N GLN A 72 1.11 10.20 -1.71
CA GLN A 72 2.18 11.06 -1.21
C GLN A 72 1.83 12.56 -1.33
N GLU A 73 0.88 12.90 -2.22
CA GLU A 73 0.35 14.26 -2.37
C GLU A 73 -0.92 14.49 -1.51
N LYS A 74 -1.41 13.48 -0.81
CA LYS A 74 -2.57 13.55 0.09
C LYS A 74 -2.12 13.61 1.55
N SER A 75 -3.08 13.80 2.46
CA SER A 75 -2.78 13.65 3.88
C SER A 75 -2.48 12.18 4.21
N VAL A 76 -1.62 11.96 5.18
CA VAL A 76 -1.32 10.63 5.69
C VAL A 76 -2.56 9.89 6.19
N LEU A 77 -3.56 10.63 6.65
CA LEU A 77 -4.82 10.08 7.12
C LEU A 77 -5.63 9.46 5.97
N ALA A 78 -5.56 10.02 4.76
CA ALA A 78 -6.18 9.45 3.58
C ALA A 78 -5.52 8.11 3.19
N TRP A 79 -4.21 8.05 3.22
CA TRP A 79 -3.46 6.81 3.01
C TRP A 79 -3.79 5.75 4.07
N LEU A 80 -3.85 6.14 5.34
CA LEU A 80 -4.19 5.24 6.44
C LEU A 80 -5.62 4.69 6.28
N ALA A 81 -6.56 5.53 5.87
CA ALA A 81 -7.93 5.10 5.57
C ALA A 81 -7.97 4.07 4.45
N GLU A 82 -7.13 4.23 3.42
CA GLU A 82 -7.01 3.25 2.33
C GLU A 82 -6.48 1.91 2.83
N LEU A 83 -5.45 1.91 3.66
CA LEU A 83 -4.96 0.68 4.28
C LEU A 83 -6.05 -0.03 5.10
N MET A 84 -6.83 0.73 5.86
CA MET A 84 -7.92 0.17 6.68
C MET A 84 -9.03 -0.48 5.84
N LYS A 85 -9.25 -0.02 4.60
CA LYS A 85 -10.25 -0.64 3.70
C LYS A 85 -9.87 -2.07 3.31
N HIS A 86 -8.58 -2.33 3.12
CA HIS A 86 -8.10 -3.55 2.47
C HIS A 86 -7.50 -4.58 3.43
N ARG A 87 -7.12 -4.15 4.63
CA ARG A 87 -6.59 -5.06 5.62
C ARG A 87 -7.62 -5.39 6.68
N ASP A 88 -7.85 -6.69 6.91
CA ASP A 88 -8.74 -7.18 7.95
C ASP A 88 -8.29 -6.74 9.34
N ALA A 89 -9.08 -5.90 9.93
CA ALA A 89 -8.99 -5.57 11.34
C ALA A 89 -10.05 -6.37 12.11
N ALA A 90 -9.90 -7.67 12.14
CA ALA A 90 -10.89 -8.62 12.64
C ALA A 90 -11.10 -8.61 14.18
N ASP A 91 -10.46 -7.68 14.89
CA ASP A 91 -10.34 -7.79 16.36
C ASP A 91 -11.66 -7.60 17.12
N SER A 92 -12.52 -6.67 16.70
CA SER A 92 -13.81 -6.45 17.39
C SER A 92 -14.83 -5.70 16.54
N LYS A 93 -16.12 -5.85 16.92
CA LYS A 93 -17.21 -5.07 16.32
C LYS A 93 -17.00 -3.56 16.51
N ARG A 94 -16.53 -3.16 17.69
CA ARG A 94 -16.21 -1.74 18.00
C ARG A 94 -15.13 -1.20 17.08
N TYR A 95 -14.04 -1.95 16.89
CA TYR A 95 -12.97 -1.54 15.99
C TYR A 95 -13.48 -1.33 14.56
N ARG A 96 -14.26 -2.28 14.03
CA ARG A 96 -14.85 -2.15 12.68
C ARG A 96 -15.70 -0.90 12.52
N MET A 97 -16.55 -0.60 13.52
CA MET A 97 -17.38 0.62 13.50
C MET A 97 -16.54 1.90 13.49
N LEU A 98 -15.48 1.97 14.28
CA LEU A 98 -14.61 3.12 14.36
C LEU A 98 -13.77 3.27 13.06
N ALA A 99 -13.25 2.17 12.53
CA ALA A 99 -12.58 2.16 11.24
C ALA A 99 -13.48 2.65 10.10
N GLN A 100 -14.75 2.23 10.07
CA GLN A 100 -15.73 2.72 9.09
C GLN A 100 -15.95 4.23 9.20
N LYS A 101 -16.05 4.78 10.40
CA LYS A 101 -16.18 6.23 10.62
C LYS A 101 -14.92 6.98 10.14
N PHE A 102 -13.74 6.43 10.41
CA PHE A 102 -12.47 7.00 9.95
C PHE A 102 -12.37 6.98 8.44
N ILE A 103 -12.69 5.86 7.80
CA ILE A 103 -12.73 5.71 6.34
C ILE A 103 -13.74 6.68 5.72
N ALA A 104 -14.92 6.83 6.31
CA ALA A 104 -15.94 7.77 5.82
C ALA A 104 -15.46 9.23 5.86
N LYS A 105 -14.63 9.58 6.84
CA LYS A 105 -14.11 10.95 7.02
C LYS A 105 -12.89 11.25 6.15
N TYR A 106 -11.96 10.31 6.01
CA TYR A 106 -10.65 10.54 5.40
C TYR A 106 -10.42 9.72 4.13
N GLY A 107 -11.27 8.73 3.84
CA GLY A 107 -11.12 7.85 2.68
C GLY A 107 -11.29 8.61 1.36
N VAL A 108 -10.58 8.13 0.35
CA VAL A 108 -10.67 8.60 -1.03
C VAL A 108 -11.38 7.53 -1.85
N ASP A 109 -12.22 7.93 -2.80
CA ASP A 109 -12.75 6.99 -3.79
C ASP A 109 -11.67 6.70 -4.82
N THR A 110 -11.23 5.45 -4.86
CA THR A 110 -10.16 4.97 -5.74
C THR A 110 -10.67 4.41 -7.06
N ASN A 111 -11.99 4.25 -7.23
CA ASN A 111 -12.58 3.61 -8.41
C ASN A 111 -12.39 4.38 -9.73
N GLU A 112 -12.15 5.68 -9.63
CA GLU A 112 -11.95 6.53 -10.81
C GLU A 112 -10.51 6.60 -11.31
N TYR A 113 -9.58 5.90 -10.64
CA TYR A 113 -8.15 5.97 -10.93
C TYR A 113 -7.65 4.68 -11.58
N ASP A 114 -6.78 4.85 -12.56
CA ASP A 114 -6.12 3.74 -13.26
C ASP A 114 -4.88 3.24 -12.50
N VAL A 115 -4.21 4.14 -11.80
CA VAL A 115 -2.99 3.88 -11.03
C VAL A 115 -3.11 4.49 -9.64
N ILE A 116 -2.75 3.71 -8.63
CA ILE A 116 -2.63 4.17 -7.25
C ILE A 116 -1.16 4.09 -6.85
N LYS A 117 -0.60 5.22 -6.44
CA LYS A 117 0.76 5.35 -5.92
C LYS A 117 0.71 5.70 -4.43
N GLY A 118 1.57 5.07 -3.66
CA GLY A 118 1.66 5.33 -2.23
C GLY A 118 2.80 4.56 -1.58
N TRP A 119 2.85 4.62 -0.26
CA TRP A 119 3.88 3.93 0.49
C TRP A 119 3.54 2.48 0.73
N ARG A 120 4.55 1.66 0.95
CA ARG A 120 4.41 0.31 1.46
C ARG A 120 4.12 0.36 2.96
N ALA A 121 3.03 -0.25 3.39
CA ALA A 121 2.76 -0.41 4.81
C ALA A 121 3.54 -1.62 5.37
N ASN A 122 4.13 -1.43 6.54
CA ASN A 122 4.65 -2.53 7.35
C ASN A 122 3.75 -2.77 8.57
N ALA A 123 4.07 -3.76 9.38
CA ALA A 123 3.28 -4.11 10.56
C ALA A 123 3.17 -2.96 11.58
N SER A 124 4.17 -2.07 11.65
CA SER A 124 4.19 -0.94 12.59
C SER A 124 3.10 0.09 12.28
N TYR A 125 2.87 0.41 11.02
CA TYR A 125 1.78 1.32 10.62
C TYR A 125 0.41 0.77 11.02
N PHE A 126 0.25 -0.52 10.87
CA PHE A 126 -0.97 -1.22 11.24
C PHE A 126 -1.24 -1.15 12.73
N TYR A 127 -0.20 -1.35 13.53
CA TYR A 127 -0.29 -1.24 14.99
C TYR A 127 -0.70 0.17 15.40
N ILE A 128 -0.04 1.19 14.88
CA ILE A 128 -0.35 2.61 15.14
C ILE A 128 -1.80 2.93 14.76
N ALA A 129 -2.25 2.48 13.58
CA ALA A 129 -3.63 2.67 13.15
C ALA A 129 -4.65 2.04 14.08
N LYS A 130 -4.39 0.82 14.55
CA LYS A 130 -5.25 0.12 15.49
C LYS A 130 -5.35 0.84 16.83
N GLU A 131 -4.21 1.28 17.37
CA GLU A 131 -4.17 1.98 18.66
C GLU A 131 -4.87 3.34 18.58
N PHE A 132 -4.72 4.06 17.48
CA PHE A 132 -5.46 5.30 17.24
C PHE A 132 -6.99 5.07 17.21
N VAL A 133 -7.45 4.07 16.46
CA VAL A 133 -8.87 3.76 16.36
C VAL A 133 -9.46 3.29 17.70
N ARG A 134 -8.61 2.75 18.59
CA ARG A 134 -9.00 2.35 19.95
C ARG A 134 -9.02 3.49 20.99
N ASP A 135 -8.79 4.74 20.56
CA ASP A 135 -8.64 5.91 21.41
C ASP A 135 -7.41 5.85 22.36
N ASN A 136 -6.41 5.04 22.05
CA ASN A 136 -5.17 4.98 22.80
C ASN A 136 -4.12 5.99 22.32
N ILE A 137 -4.34 6.61 21.19
CA ILE A 137 -3.45 7.60 20.56
C ILE A 137 -4.30 8.77 20.07
N ASP A 138 -3.94 9.98 20.46
CA ASP A 138 -4.58 11.20 19.97
C ASP A 138 -4.13 11.54 18.56
N MET A 139 -4.90 12.39 17.86
CA MET A 139 -4.65 12.79 16.48
C MET A 139 -3.27 13.41 16.28
N ASP A 140 -2.87 14.32 17.18
CA ASP A 140 -1.58 15.00 17.10
C ASP A 140 -0.42 14.01 17.25
N ILE A 141 -0.56 13.05 18.18
CA ILE A 141 0.41 11.97 18.39
C ILE A 141 0.43 11.01 17.20
N LEU A 142 -0.72 10.73 16.57
CA LEU A 142 -0.79 9.88 15.38
C LEU A 142 0.04 10.46 14.23
N GLU A 143 -0.08 11.75 13.95
CA GLU A 143 0.68 12.41 12.89
C GLU A 143 2.18 12.37 13.17
N GLU A 144 2.57 12.61 14.41
CA GLU A 144 3.98 12.55 14.86
C GLU A 144 4.54 11.13 14.72
N LEU A 145 3.84 10.11 15.22
CA LEU A 145 4.27 8.71 15.13
C LEU A 145 4.40 8.24 13.68
N LEU A 146 3.47 8.61 12.83
CA LEU A 146 3.53 8.25 11.41
C LEU A 146 4.69 8.94 10.70
N SER A 147 5.00 10.19 11.03
CA SER A 147 6.14 10.91 10.46
C SER A 147 7.48 10.36 10.96
N LEU A 148 7.60 9.93 12.22
CA LEU A 148 8.79 9.29 12.75
C LEU A 148 9.08 7.93 12.10
N VAL A 149 8.06 7.11 11.92
CA VAL A 149 8.19 5.82 11.22
C VAL A 149 8.52 6.03 9.74
N TRP A 150 8.08 7.12 9.14
CA TRP A 150 8.37 7.50 7.76
C TRP A 150 9.79 7.99 7.55
N GLY A 151 10.34 8.75 8.49
CA GLY A 151 11.70 9.26 8.41
C GLY A 151 12.78 8.18 8.33
N PHE A 152 12.48 6.95 8.73
CA PHE A 152 13.39 5.79 8.65
C PHE A 152 13.28 4.97 7.35
N ASN A 153 12.27 5.22 6.52
CA ASN A 153 12.01 4.46 5.29
C ASN A 153 12.13 5.28 3.98
N ILE A 154 12.57 6.53 4.07
CA ILE A 154 12.95 7.35 2.90
C ILE A 154 14.46 7.18 2.68
N ALA A 155 14.83 6.01 2.31
CA ALA A 155 16.16 5.78 1.73
C ALA A 155 15.99 5.03 0.43
#